data_8a128710102022eb278ca39206046fc1
#
_entry.id   8a128710102022eb278ca39206046fc1
#
_cell.length_a   1.000
_cell.length_b   1.000
_cell.length_c   1.000
_cell.angle_alpha   90.00
_cell.angle_beta   90.00
_cell.angle_gamma   90.00
#
_symmetry.space_group_name_H-M   'P 1'
#
loop_
_entity.id
_entity.type
_entity.pdbx_description
1 polymer ?
#
loop_
_entity_poly.entity_id
_entity_poly.type
_entity_poly.pdbx_seq_one_letter_code
_entity_poly.pdbx_strand_id
1 'polypeptide(L)'
;YRYCGKMPYDTKVAILGNGQTAKGALRVLHGLGAEVDVYNRKLEKLFREMMYDYDVLVNCVMWDTNRTDRIIYKDDLKKMKPGTLIIDVSCDPYLEIETSHPTSIDDPVYVIDGVIHYSVDNTPGMFPITITKVLSEGISRYIDFIIEDDINSYPDNLRAAVVIENGHIRDERIKTFRIARNELCK
;
A
#
# COMPACT_ATOMS: atom_id res chain seq x y z
N TYR A 1 -16.57 1.56 -5.21
CA TYR A 1 -17.61 2.31 -5.92
C TYR A 1 -18.96 2.38 -5.18
N ARG A 2 -19.35 1.34 -4.45
CA ARG A 2 -20.58 1.34 -3.63
C ARG A 2 -20.66 2.56 -2.69
N TYR A 3 -19.53 2.96 -2.11
CA TYR A 3 -19.49 4.03 -1.09
C TYR A 3 -19.45 5.43 -1.70
N CYS A 4 -18.90 5.63 -2.89
CA CYS A 4 -18.88 6.94 -3.56
C CYS A 4 -20.12 7.17 -4.45
N GLY A 5 -20.99 6.17 -4.61
CA GLY A 5 -22.25 6.29 -5.36
C GLY A 5 -22.07 6.47 -6.87
N LYS A 6 -20.88 6.20 -7.42
CA LYS A 6 -20.59 6.31 -8.84
C LYS A 6 -20.35 4.96 -9.48
N MET A 7 -20.61 4.83 -10.77
CA MET A 7 -20.19 3.68 -11.56
C MET A 7 -18.73 3.86 -12.01
N PRO A 8 -17.94 2.78 -12.15
CA PRO A 8 -16.53 2.88 -12.55
C PRO A 8 -16.30 3.68 -13.83
N TYR A 9 -17.09 3.46 -14.84
CA TYR A 9 -16.97 4.14 -16.15
C TYR A 9 -17.23 5.67 -16.11
N ASP A 10 -17.79 6.16 -15.01
CA ASP A 10 -18.07 7.59 -14.78
C ASP A 10 -17.08 8.17 -13.74
N THR A 11 -15.90 7.59 -13.63
CA THR A 11 -14.90 8.04 -12.67
C THR A 11 -13.54 8.23 -13.31
N LYS A 12 -12.87 9.31 -12.85
CA LYS A 12 -11.45 9.54 -13.10
C LYS A 12 -10.65 9.05 -11.89
N VAL A 13 -9.71 8.16 -12.13
CA VAL A 13 -8.95 7.44 -11.10
C VAL A 13 -7.46 7.74 -11.21
N ALA A 14 -6.82 8.10 -10.11
CA ALA A 14 -5.37 8.13 -10.02
C ALA A 14 -4.86 6.91 -9.23
N ILE A 15 -3.90 6.20 -9.79
CA ILE A 15 -3.17 5.12 -9.10
C ILE A 15 -1.77 5.61 -8.74
N LEU A 16 -1.44 5.58 -7.45
CA LEU A 16 -0.11 5.87 -6.94
C LEU A 16 0.71 4.59 -6.83
N GLY A 17 1.85 4.57 -7.49
CA GLY A 17 2.73 3.39 -7.54
C GLY A 17 2.78 2.75 -8.94
N ASN A 18 3.77 1.89 -9.16
CA ASN A 18 3.96 1.16 -10.43
C ASN A 18 4.39 -0.31 -10.17
N GLY A 19 4.13 -0.81 -8.97
CA GLY A 19 4.39 -2.20 -8.56
C GLY A 19 3.30 -3.16 -9.03
N GLN A 20 3.39 -4.41 -8.58
CA GLN A 20 2.42 -5.46 -8.95
C GLN A 20 1.00 -5.13 -8.48
N THR A 21 0.86 -4.55 -7.30
CA THR A 21 -0.44 -4.10 -6.74
C THR A 21 -1.07 -3.04 -7.64
N ALA A 22 -0.30 -2.01 -8.03
CA ALA A 22 -0.77 -0.96 -8.93
C ALA A 22 -1.18 -1.50 -10.30
N LYS A 23 -0.42 -2.46 -10.86
CA LYS A 23 -0.78 -3.14 -12.12
C LYS A 23 -2.07 -3.95 -12.00
N GLY A 24 -2.31 -4.58 -10.85
CA GLY A 24 -3.55 -5.27 -10.55
C GLY A 24 -4.74 -4.31 -10.51
N ALA A 25 -4.60 -3.21 -9.76
CA ALA A 25 -5.60 -2.15 -9.69
C ALA A 25 -5.91 -1.55 -11.08
N LEU A 26 -4.87 -1.22 -11.86
CA LEU A 26 -5.02 -0.70 -13.24
C LEU A 26 -5.84 -1.64 -14.11
N ARG A 27 -5.51 -2.95 -14.10
CA ARG A 27 -6.21 -3.95 -14.90
C ARG A 27 -7.69 -4.01 -14.57
N VAL A 28 -8.03 -4.02 -13.29
CA VAL A 28 -9.43 -4.11 -12.83
C VAL A 28 -10.18 -2.83 -13.17
N LEU A 29 -9.65 -1.68 -12.83
CA LEU A 29 -10.32 -0.39 -13.02
C LEU A 29 -10.52 -0.05 -14.50
N HIS A 30 -9.49 -0.27 -15.31
CA HIS A 30 -9.58 -0.10 -16.76
C HIS A 30 -10.59 -1.10 -17.38
N GLY A 31 -10.60 -2.35 -16.92
CA GLY A 31 -11.59 -3.35 -17.35
C GLY A 31 -13.03 -3.01 -16.98
N LEU A 32 -13.23 -2.19 -15.94
CA LEU A 32 -14.53 -1.66 -15.54
C LEU A 32 -14.88 -0.33 -16.23
N GLY A 33 -14.03 0.16 -17.14
CA GLY A 33 -14.26 1.35 -17.95
C GLY A 33 -13.90 2.68 -17.28
N ALA A 34 -13.20 2.69 -16.15
CA ALA A 34 -12.72 3.91 -15.54
C ALA A 34 -11.63 4.59 -16.37
N GLU A 35 -11.58 5.94 -16.35
CA GLU A 35 -10.44 6.70 -16.85
C GLU A 35 -9.32 6.64 -15.80
N VAL A 36 -8.15 6.07 -16.14
CA VAL A 36 -7.11 5.78 -15.15
C VAL A 36 -5.77 6.38 -15.53
N ASP A 37 -5.23 7.21 -14.65
CA ASP A 37 -3.87 7.74 -14.69
C ASP A 37 -2.99 7.04 -13.64
N VAL A 38 -1.71 6.78 -13.99
CA VAL A 38 -0.77 6.11 -13.10
C VAL A 38 0.41 7.02 -12.77
N TYR A 39 0.64 7.25 -11.49
CA TYR A 39 1.70 8.10 -10.98
C TYR A 39 2.77 7.27 -10.26
N ASN A 40 3.98 7.30 -10.78
CA ASN A 40 5.15 6.74 -10.11
C ASN A 40 5.87 7.82 -9.27
N ARG A 41 6.92 7.43 -8.55
CA ARG A 41 7.71 8.35 -7.70
C ARG A 41 8.22 9.60 -8.43
N LYS A 42 8.53 9.51 -9.72
CA LYS A 42 9.01 10.66 -10.50
C LYS A 42 7.88 11.65 -10.81
N LEU A 43 6.65 11.20 -10.82
CA LEU A 43 5.45 11.98 -11.12
C LEU A 43 4.71 12.43 -9.85
N GLU A 44 5.27 12.21 -8.65
CA GLU A 44 4.62 12.58 -7.39
C GLU A 44 4.27 14.07 -7.32
N LYS A 45 5.17 14.94 -7.80
CA LYS A 45 4.91 16.39 -7.85
C LYS A 45 3.71 16.71 -8.75
N LEU A 46 3.66 16.12 -9.94
CA LEU A 46 2.53 16.29 -10.86
C LEU A 46 1.23 15.77 -10.25
N PHE A 47 1.28 14.59 -9.58
CA PHE A 47 0.12 14.07 -8.87
C PHE A 47 -0.41 15.07 -7.83
N ARG A 48 0.45 15.68 -7.02
CA ARG A 48 0.04 16.67 -6.01
C ARG A 48 -0.67 17.89 -6.60
N GLU A 49 -0.34 18.27 -7.83
CA GLU A 49 -1.00 19.36 -8.55
C GLU A 49 -2.36 18.92 -9.12
N MET A 50 -2.50 17.65 -9.52
CA MET A 50 -3.65 17.12 -10.24
C MET A 50 -4.65 16.35 -9.35
N MET A 51 -4.29 15.99 -8.12
CA MET A 51 -5.07 15.05 -7.29
C MET A 51 -6.51 15.50 -7.00
N TYR A 52 -6.78 16.79 -7.08
CA TYR A 52 -8.11 17.34 -6.83
C TYR A 52 -9.12 17.08 -7.96
N ASP A 53 -8.64 16.67 -9.15
CA ASP A 53 -9.46 16.39 -10.32
C ASP A 53 -10.01 14.96 -10.34
N TYR A 54 -9.53 14.10 -9.45
CA TYR A 54 -9.90 12.69 -9.42
C TYR A 54 -11.11 12.43 -8.53
N ASP A 55 -11.86 11.39 -8.89
CA ASP A 55 -12.97 10.87 -8.11
C ASP A 55 -12.51 9.74 -7.19
N VAL A 56 -11.47 9.01 -7.61
CA VAL A 56 -10.89 7.90 -6.84
C VAL A 56 -9.36 8.00 -6.86
N LEU A 57 -8.75 7.87 -5.70
CA LEU A 57 -7.31 7.76 -5.52
C LEU A 57 -6.99 6.36 -4.99
N VAL A 58 -6.09 5.64 -5.65
CA VAL A 58 -5.67 4.29 -5.21
C VAL A 58 -4.20 4.34 -4.82
N ASN A 59 -3.92 4.21 -3.53
CA ASN A 59 -2.55 4.17 -3.02
C ASN A 59 -2.00 2.75 -3.05
N CYS A 60 -0.96 2.53 -3.86
CA CYS A 60 -0.21 1.29 -3.98
C CYS A 60 1.31 1.55 -3.81
N VAL A 61 1.66 2.59 -3.07
CA VAL A 61 3.05 2.99 -2.84
C VAL A 61 3.65 2.09 -1.76
N MET A 62 4.85 1.60 -1.98
CA MET A 62 5.70 1.12 -0.90
C MET A 62 6.42 2.33 -0.30
N TRP A 63 5.97 2.76 0.86
CA TRP A 63 6.47 3.98 1.50
C TRP A 63 7.90 3.82 2.02
N ASP A 64 8.69 4.85 1.84
CA ASP A 64 10.00 4.95 2.48
C ASP A 64 9.82 5.55 3.87
N THR A 65 9.91 4.70 4.89
CA THR A 65 9.69 5.08 6.29
C THR A 65 10.68 6.11 6.83
N ASN A 66 11.76 6.41 6.09
CA ASN A 66 12.69 7.49 6.43
C ASN A 66 12.21 8.87 5.95
N ARG A 67 11.17 8.92 5.12
CA ARG A 67 10.56 10.19 4.70
C ARG A 67 9.77 10.80 5.86
N THR A 68 9.88 12.10 6.00
CA THR A 68 9.15 12.91 7.00
C THR A 68 7.99 13.69 6.41
N ASP A 69 7.90 13.74 5.08
CA ASP A 69 6.81 14.35 4.33
C ASP A 69 5.68 13.35 4.03
N ARG A 70 4.62 13.81 3.39
CA ARG A 70 3.44 13.03 3.00
C ARG A 70 3.16 13.21 1.52
N ILE A 71 2.44 12.30 0.90
CA ILE A 71 1.88 12.48 -0.44
C ILE A 71 0.57 13.25 -0.37
N ILE A 72 -0.29 12.90 0.60
CA ILE A 72 -1.58 13.55 0.81
C ILE A 72 -1.64 14.04 2.26
N TYR A 73 -1.81 15.34 2.45
CA TYR A 73 -1.97 15.96 3.76
C TYR A 73 -3.46 16.11 4.11
N LYS A 74 -3.77 16.21 5.39
CA LYS A 74 -5.14 16.42 5.87
C LYS A 74 -5.79 17.65 5.24
N ASP A 75 -5.05 18.75 5.08
CA ASP A 75 -5.58 19.97 4.47
C ASP A 75 -5.87 19.85 2.97
N ASP A 76 -5.29 18.86 2.29
CA ASP A 76 -5.60 18.58 0.89
C ASP A 76 -7.01 18.03 0.72
N LEU A 77 -7.52 17.30 1.71
CA LEU A 77 -8.87 16.71 1.64
C LEU A 77 -9.95 17.77 1.44
N LYS A 78 -9.79 18.96 2.06
CA LYS A 78 -10.73 20.07 1.94
C LYS A 78 -10.86 20.65 0.53
N LYS A 79 -9.86 20.37 -0.33
CA LYS A 79 -9.82 20.82 -1.72
C LYS A 79 -10.30 19.75 -2.69
N MET A 80 -10.42 18.50 -2.24
CA MET A 80 -10.91 17.40 -3.05
C MET A 80 -12.41 17.52 -3.28
N LYS A 81 -12.90 16.85 -4.31
CA LYS A 81 -14.33 16.79 -4.59
C LYS A 81 -15.03 16.08 -3.42
N PRO A 82 -16.18 16.57 -2.93
CA PRO A 82 -16.98 15.84 -1.95
C PRO A 82 -17.31 14.43 -2.46
N GLY A 83 -17.09 13.43 -1.63
CA GLY A 83 -17.28 12.02 -2.01
C GLY A 83 -16.12 11.40 -2.78
N THR A 84 -14.98 12.09 -2.94
CA THR A 84 -13.75 11.45 -3.41
C THR A 84 -13.44 10.23 -2.54
N LEU A 85 -13.08 9.12 -3.18
CA LEU A 85 -12.75 7.87 -2.51
C LEU A 85 -11.23 7.64 -2.55
N ILE A 86 -10.61 7.53 -1.40
CA ILE A 86 -9.24 7.06 -1.25
C ILE A 86 -9.26 5.57 -0.92
N ILE A 87 -8.66 4.74 -1.78
CA ILE A 87 -8.43 3.32 -1.54
C ILE A 87 -6.96 3.17 -1.17
N ASP A 88 -6.69 2.97 0.10
CA ASP A 88 -5.34 2.79 0.60
C ASP A 88 -5.01 1.31 0.74
N VAL A 89 -4.20 0.79 -0.19
CA VAL A 89 -3.79 -0.62 -0.20
C VAL A 89 -2.59 -0.87 0.73
N SER A 90 -1.79 0.15 1.01
CA SER A 90 -0.69 0.08 1.99
C SER A 90 -1.22 -0.09 3.39
N CYS A 91 -2.29 0.62 3.73
CA CYS A 91 -2.91 0.66 5.07
C CYS A 91 -1.93 1.08 6.19
N ASP A 92 -0.83 1.75 5.84
CA ASP A 92 0.16 2.19 6.82
C ASP A 92 -0.34 3.42 7.57
N PRO A 93 -0.50 3.36 8.91
CA PRO A 93 -1.15 4.43 9.65
C PRO A 93 -0.31 5.72 9.62
N TYR A 94 -0.93 6.80 9.11
CA TYR A 94 -0.39 8.16 9.14
C TYR A 94 0.97 8.34 8.43
N LEU A 95 1.30 7.52 7.44
CA LEU A 95 2.54 7.63 6.67
C LEU A 95 2.32 8.48 5.42
N GLU A 96 2.22 7.87 4.24
CA GLU A 96 2.09 8.59 2.96
C GLU A 96 0.80 9.39 2.82
N ILE A 97 -0.27 8.93 3.48
CA ILE A 97 -1.55 9.63 3.60
C ILE A 97 -1.77 9.97 5.08
N GLU A 98 -1.71 11.26 5.41
CA GLU A 98 -1.74 11.74 6.80
C GLU A 98 -2.96 11.26 7.59
N THR A 99 -4.08 11.06 6.91
CA THR A 99 -5.36 10.68 7.50
C THR A 99 -5.66 9.19 7.41
N SER A 100 -4.76 8.40 6.80
CA SER A 100 -4.98 6.96 6.64
C SER A 100 -4.75 6.20 7.95
N HIS A 101 -5.65 5.26 8.24
CA HIS A 101 -5.50 4.27 9.28
C HIS A 101 -6.24 2.98 8.89
N PRO A 102 -5.77 1.81 9.33
CA PRO A 102 -6.38 0.53 9.01
C PRO A 102 -7.83 0.43 9.45
N THR A 103 -8.66 -0.18 8.61
CA THR A 103 -10.05 -0.54 8.88
C THR A 103 -10.23 -2.06 8.77
N SER A 104 -11.41 -2.54 9.16
CA SER A 104 -11.79 -3.95 9.04
C SER A 104 -12.77 -4.16 7.88
N ILE A 105 -12.99 -5.44 7.50
CA ILE A 105 -13.98 -5.77 6.47
C ILE A 105 -15.41 -5.47 6.91
N ASP A 106 -15.68 -5.53 8.23
CA ASP A 106 -17.00 -5.30 8.80
C ASP A 106 -17.32 -3.80 8.88
N ASP A 107 -16.30 -2.96 9.04
CA ASP A 107 -16.40 -1.49 9.04
C ASP A 107 -15.29 -0.91 8.13
N PRO A 108 -15.48 -0.98 6.79
CA PRO A 108 -14.38 -0.81 5.84
C PRO A 108 -14.07 0.63 5.47
N VAL A 109 -14.92 1.60 5.84
CA VAL A 109 -14.77 2.99 5.42
C VAL A 109 -14.99 3.96 6.56
N TYR A 110 -14.31 5.10 6.47
CA TYR A 110 -14.59 6.29 7.29
C TYR A 110 -14.51 7.54 6.42
N VAL A 111 -15.00 8.66 6.93
CA VAL A 111 -15.06 9.94 6.20
C VAL A 111 -14.35 11.03 6.99
N ILE A 112 -13.44 11.74 6.33
CA ILE A 112 -12.76 12.93 6.86
C ILE A 112 -12.89 14.06 5.84
N ASP A 113 -13.37 15.21 6.27
CA ASP A 113 -13.56 16.41 5.44
C ASP A 113 -14.30 16.12 4.10
N GLY A 114 -15.27 15.19 4.12
CA GLY A 114 -16.07 14.80 2.95
C GLY A 114 -15.39 13.80 2.00
N VAL A 115 -14.16 13.35 2.32
CA VAL A 115 -13.42 12.34 1.58
C VAL A 115 -13.57 10.98 2.26
N ILE A 116 -13.93 9.98 1.47
CA ILE A 116 -14.15 8.60 1.93
C ILE A 116 -12.82 7.85 1.88
N HIS A 117 -12.46 7.22 2.98
CA HIS A 117 -11.28 6.37 3.09
C HIS A 117 -11.71 4.90 3.15
N TYR A 118 -11.12 4.06 2.31
CA TYR A 118 -11.20 2.61 2.35
C TYR A 118 -9.79 2.06 2.57
N SER A 119 -9.50 1.57 3.75
CA SER A 119 -8.15 1.14 4.17
C SER A 119 -8.22 -0.21 4.88
N VAL A 120 -8.97 -1.17 4.29
CA VAL A 120 -9.14 -2.50 4.87
C VAL A 120 -7.82 -3.25 4.88
N ASP A 121 -7.33 -3.54 6.09
CA ASP A 121 -6.12 -4.32 6.28
C ASP A 121 -6.35 -5.79 5.87
N ASN A 122 -5.27 -6.42 5.37
CA ASN A 122 -5.26 -7.82 4.99
C ASN A 122 -6.37 -8.23 3.98
N THR A 123 -6.70 -7.36 3.03
CA THR A 123 -7.65 -7.64 1.94
C THR A 123 -7.41 -9.00 1.23
N PRO A 124 -6.16 -9.47 1.02
CA PRO A 124 -5.90 -10.82 0.47
C PRO A 124 -6.55 -11.96 1.27
N GLY A 125 -6.73 -11.80 2.56
CA GLY A 125 -7.42 -12.79 3.43
C GLY A 125 -8.86 -13.09 3.03
N MET A 126 -9.49 -12.22 2.23
CA MET A 126 -10.83 -12.45 1.66
C MET A 126 -10.85 -13.54 0.56
N PHE A 127 -9.69 -13.88 0.00
CA PHE A 127 -9.54 -14.84 -1.09
C PHE A 127 -8.56 -15.96 -0.70
N PRO A 128 -8.79 -16.68 0.41
CA PRO A 128 -7.78 -17.56 1.02
C PRO A 128 -7.33 -18.69 0.09
N ILE A 129 -8.22 -19.26 -0.70
CA ILE A 129 -7.88 -20.36 -1.61
C ILE A 129 -6.86 -19.90 -2.66
N THR A 130 -7.11 -18.76 -3.30
CA THR A 130 -6.23 -18.23 -4.35
C THR A 130 -4.91 -17.75 -3.76
N ILE A 131 -4.97 -16.99 -2.66
CA ILE A 131 -3.79 -16.36 -2.07
C ILE A 131 -2.86 -17.41 -1.45
N THR A 132 -3.40 -18.39 -0.73
CA THR A 132 -2.60 -19.49 -0.16
C THR A 132 -1.85 -20.26 -1.25
N LYS A 133 -2.52 -20.55 -2.37
CA LYS A 133 -1.86 -21.21 -3.52
C LYS A 133 -0.69 -20.40 -4.06
N VAL A 134 -0.91 -19.11 -4.36
CA VAL A 134 0.13 -18.22 -4.92
C VAL A 134 1.30 -18.06 -3.96
N LEU A 135 1.04 -17.84 -2.67
CA LEU A 135 2.08 -17.70 -1.65
C LEU A 135 2.86 -19.01 -1.48
N SER A 136 2.17 -20.15 -1.41
CA SER A 136 2.80 -21.47 -1.29
C SER A 136 3.72 -21.76 -2.47
N GLU A 137 3.28 -21.54 -3.70
CA GLU A 137 4.10 -21.69 -4.91
C GLU A 137 5.34 -20.78 -4.91
N GLY A 138 5.22 -19.57 -4.36
CA GLY A 138 6.32 -18.63 -4.21
C GLY A 138 7.35 -19.08 -3.17
N ILE A 139 6.87 -19.51 -2.00
CA ILE A 139 7.71 -19.88 -0.85
C ILE A 139 8.38 -21.24 -1.04
N SER A 140 7.69 -22.21 -1.66
CA SER A 140 8.19 -23.59 -1.85
C SER A 140 9.57 -23.65 -2.52
N ARG A 141 9.91 -22.67 -3.33
CA ARG A 141 11.22 -22.58 -4.00
C ARG A 141 12.39 -22.40 -3.02
N TYR A 142 12.11 -21.95 -1.81
CA TYR A 142 13.12 -21.61 -0.81
C TYR A 142 13.10 -22.54 0.40
N ILE A 143 12.16 -23.47 0.48
CA ILE A 143 11.97 -24.33 1.64
C ILE A 143 13.20 -25.16 1.94
N ASP A 144 13.82 -25.77 0.91
CA ASP A 144 14.98 -26.63 1.10
C ASP A 144 16.18 -25.83 1.69
N PHE A 145 16.42 -24.61 1.19
CA PHE A 145 17.45 -23.73 1.74
C PHE A 145 17.19 -23.37 3.22
N ILE A 146 15.92 -23.09 3.56
CA ILE A 146 15.55 -22.72 4.94
C ILE A 146 15.71 -23.93 5.89
N ILE A 147 15.42 -25.15 5.42
CA ILE A 147 15.57 -26.39 6.21
C ILE A 147 17.04 -26.69 6.46
N GLU A 148 17.92 -26.44 5.49
CA GLU A 148 19.37 -26.64 5.63
C GLU A 148 20.01 -25.70 6.66
N ASP A 149 19.34 -24.57 6.98
CA ASP A 149 19.70 -23.57 7.99
C ASP A 149 21.14 -23.02 7.85
N ASP A 150 21.67 -23.04 6.63
CA ASP A 150 22.94 -22.39 6.30
C ASP A 150 22.72 -21.14 5.45
N ILE A 151 22.75 -19.98 6.10
CA ILE A 151 22.55 -18.69 5.44
C ILE A 151 23.57 -18.41 4.33
N ASN A 152 24.75 -19.06 4.36
CA ASN A 152 25.76 -18.88 3.32
C ASN A 152 25.38 -19.61 2.02
N SER A 153 24.56 -20.66 2.13
CA SER A 153 24.01 -21.39 0.98
C SER A 153 22.81 -20.68 0.34
N TYR A 154 22.25 -19.67 0.99
CA TYR A 154 21.05 -18.97 0.50
C TYR A 154 21.32 -18.23 -0.81
N PRO A 155 20.42 -18.32 -1.80
CA PRO A 155 20.42 -17.42 -2.94
C PRO A 155 20.37 -15.95 -2.49
N ASP A 156 20.94 -15.04 -3.28
CA ASP A 156 21.08 -13.63 -2.90
C ASP A 156 19.78 -12.97 -2.49
N ASN A 157 18.67 -13.28 -3.17
CA ASN A 157 17.33 -12.74 -2.84
C ASN A 157 16.80 -13.28 -1.50
N LEU A 158 17.06 -14.56 -1.16
CA LEU A 158 16.67 -15.12 0.13
C LEU A 158 17.54 -14.54 1.24
N ARG A 159 18.84 -14.44 1.02
CA ARG A 159 19.79 -13.82 1.96
C ARG A 159 19.43 -12.37 2.25
N ALA A 160 19.05 -11.59 1.23
CA ALA A 160 18.59 -10.22 1.37
C ALA A 160 17.26 -10.09 2.13
N ALA A 161 16.45 -11.15 2.17
CA ALA A 161 15.18 -11.19 2.90
C ALA A 161 15.34 -11.52 4.39
N VAL A 162 16.55 -11.94 4.83
CA VAL A 162 16.80 -12.21 6.25
C VAL A 162 16.95 -10.90 7.01
N VAL A 163 15.89 -10.51 7.71
CA VAL A 163 15.84 -9.26 8.49
C VAL A 163 16.26 -9.44 9.95
N ILE A 164 16.12 -10.67 10.49
CA ILE A 164 16.55 -11.03 11.85
C ILE A 164 17.35 -12.32 11.78
N GLU A 165 18.50 -12.36 12.45
CA GLU A 165 19.33 -13.55 12.60
C GLU A 165 19.84 -13.63 14.04
N ASN A 166 19.70 -14.80 14.66
CA ASN A 166 20.12 -15.06 16.04
C ASN A 166 19.62 -14.00 17.06
N GLY A 167 18.37 -13.51 16.87
CA GLY A 167 17.76 -12.48 17.71
C GLY A 167 18.22 -11.05 17.42
N HIS A 168 19.10 -10.84 16.43
CA HIS A 168 19.60 -9.52 16.05
C HIS A 168 19.00 -9.06 14.72
N ILE A 169 18.56 -7.81 14.67
CA ILE A 169 18.06 -7.19 13.44
C ILE A 169 19.25 -6.91 12.51
N ARG A 170 19.23 -7.45 11.29
CA ARG A 170 20.24 -7.24 10.25
C ARG A 170 19.94 -6.06 9.34
N ASP A 171 18.66 -5.78 9.07
CA ASP A 171 18.26 -4.69 8.18
C ASP A 171 18.43 -3.35 8.87
N GLU A 172 19.36 -2.52 8.37
CA GLU A 172 19.66 -1.20 8.93
C GLU A 172 18.47 -0.22 8.82
N ARG A 173 17.58 -0.39 7.84
CA ARG A 173 16.37 0.44 7.72
C ARG A 173 15.41 0.19 8.88
N ILE A 174 15.25 -1.08 9.25
CA ILE A 174 14.41 -1.48 10.40
C ILE A 174 15.03 -0.98 11.70
N LYS A 175 16.36 -1.09 11.87
CA LYS A 175 17.05 -0.56 13.05
C LYS A 175 16.83 0.95 13.18
N THR A 176 17.08 1.71 12.11
CA THR A 176 16.92 3.16 12.09
C THR A 176 15.48 3.56 12.43
N PHE A 177 14.50 2.90 11.82
CA PHE A 177 13.09 3.16 12.07
C PHE A 177 12.68 2.91 13.51
N ARG A 178 13.14 1.80 14.11
CA ARG A 178 12.87 1.45 15.52
C ARG A 178 13.56 2.37 16.50
N ILE A 179 14.81 2.77 16.23
CA ILE A 179 15.54 3.75 17.05
C ILE A 179 14.78 5.07 17.07
N ALA A 180 14.33 5.57 15.91
CA ALA A 180 13.59 6.82 15.81
C ALA A 180 12.26 6.81 16.61
N ARG A 181 11.69 5.61 16.85
CA ARG A 181 10.45 5.43 17.63
C ARG A 181 10.67 5.00 19.08
N ASN A 182 11.91 4.96 19.56
CA ASN A 182 12.28 4.44 20.90
C ASN A 182 11.79 3.00 21.15
N GLU A 183 11.69 2.17 20.12
CA GLU A 183 11.15 0.79 20.20
C GLU A 183 12.24 -0.27 20.42
N LEU A 184 13.52 0.11 20.43
CA LEU A 184 14.66 -0.83 20.60
C LEU A 184 15.06 -1.11 22.06
N CYS A 185 14.38 -0.51 23.02
CA CYS A 185 14.74 -0.59 24.44
C CYS A 185 13.69 -1.34 25.29
N LYS A 186 13.09 -2.39 24.76
CA LYS A 186 12.28 -3.27 25.61
C LYS A 186 12.58 -4.73 25.35
#